data_51907790da10fe0e993e379717a1e5fe
#
_entry.id   51907790da10fe0e993e379717a1e5fe
#
_cell.length_a   1.000
_cell.length_b   1.000
_cell.length_c   1.000
_cell.angle_alpha   90.00
_cell.angle_beta   90.00
_cell.angle_gamma   90.00
#
_symmetry.space_group_name_H-M   'P 1'
#
loop_
_entity.id
_entity.type
_entity.pdbx_description
1 polymer ?
#
loop_
_entity_poly.entity_id
_entity_poly.type
_entity_poly.pdbx_seq_one_letter_code
_entity_poly.pdbx_strand_id
1 'polypeptide(L)'
;NKHALSKANMYANVRSYPVKNGVKNRLYDGFPWLHMQLSKDDAQFIPAPDWYYDFEYQKEIERGYEGHEDLLTTGYFEMKIQKGESIIFSASVDEMASADDIVKAFDASIARRTHKIDFRSCLHHSARQFIIRRPGDRTEVIAGYPWYGVDGRSTFIALPGLTLEQGYK
;
A
#
# COMPACT_ATOMS: atom_id res chain seq x y z
N ASN A 1 -18.63 6.10 -2.88
CA ASN A 1 -17.18 6.38 -2.82
C ASN A 1 -16.68 6.61 -4.23
N LYS A 2 -16.22 7.81 -4.53
CA LYS A 2 -15.54 8.07 -5.81
C LYS A 2 -14.11 7.55 -5.66
N HIS A 3 -13.73 6.59 -6.49
CA HIS A 3 -12.34 6.24 -6.67
C HIS A 3 -11.68 7.41 -7.39
N ALA A 4 -10.60 7.94 -6.84
CA ALA A 4 -9.80 8.95 -7.51
C ALA A 4 -8.90 8.22 -8.51
N LEU A 5 -9.34 8.18 -9.77
CA LEU A 5 -8.52 7.67 -10.87
C LEU A 5 -7.59 8.78 -11.37
N SER A 6 -6.37 8.42 -11.69
CA SER A 6 -5.41 9.39 -12.20
C SER A 6 -5.57 9.59 -13.71
N LYS A 7 -5.25 10.80 -14.15
CA LYS A 7 -5.17 11.16 -15.57
C LYS A 7 -3.85 11.86 -15.85
N ALA A 8 -3.26 11.54 -16.99
CA ALA A 8 -2.04 12.19 -17.46
C ALA A 8 -2.25 13.69 -17.57
N ASN A 9 -1.34 14.47 -17.00
CA ASN A 9 -1.41 15.92 -17.04
C ASN A 9 -0.02 16.56 -16.90
N MET A 10 0.10 17.80 -17.33
CA MET A 10 1.36 18.56 -17.34
C MET A 10 1.81 19.04 -15.95
N TYR A 11 0.94 18.97 -14.93
CA TYR A 11 1.25 19.43 -13.58
C TYR A 11 1.88 18.36 -12.71
N ALA A 12 1.85 17.10 -13.18
CA ALA A 12 2.45 15.99 -12.47
C ALA A 12 3.99 16.11 -12.46
N ASN A 13 4.59 16.05 -11.29
CA ASN A 13 6.04 16.01 -11.15
C ASN A 13 6.55 14.59 -11.43
N VAL A 14 7.10 14.40 -12.61
CA VAL A 14 7.64 13.10 -13.05
C VAL A 14 9.09 12.83 -12.60
N ARG A 15 9.70 13.76 -11.84
CA ARG A 15 11.09 13.65 -11.41
C ARG A 15 11.26 12.64 -10.30
N SER A 16 12.34 11.91 -10.38
CA SER A 16 12.83 10.98 -9.36
C SER A 16 14.03 11.56 -8.64
N TYR A 17 14.06 11.43 -7.32
CA TYR A 17 15.16 11.94 -6.49
C TYR A 17 15.82 10.76 -5.78
N PRO A 18 17.16 10.62 -5.91
CA PRO A 18 17.86 9.50 -5.31
C PRO A 18 17.77 9.55 -3.77
N VAL A 19 17.61 8.40 -3.17
CA VAL A 19 17.77 8.15 -1.74
C VAL A 19 18.63 6.90 -1.56
N LYS A 20 19.02 6.60 -0.33
CA LYS A 20 19.81 5.39 -0.08
C LYS A 20 19.02 4.15 -0.51
N ASN A 21 19.61 3.29 -1.32
CA ASN A 21 19.01 2.04 -1.85
C ASN A 21 17.72 2.24 -2.65
N GLY A 22 17.53 3.42 -3.25
CA GLY A 22 16.29 3.64 -3.97
C GLY A 22 16.08 5.06 -4.47
N VAL A 23 14.83 5.41 -4.56
CA VAL A 23 14.36 6.67 -5.12
C VAL A 23 13.16 7.18 -4.35
N LYS A 24 12.95 8.48 -4.34
CA LYS A 24 11.70 9.10 -3.89
C LYS A 24 11.06 9.93 -4.98
N ASN A 25 9.74 9.92 -5.00
CA ASN A 25 8.91 10.64 -5.93
C ASN A 25 7.79 11.36 -5.20
N ARG A 26 7.34 12.47 -5.74
CA ARG A 26 6.16 13.19 -5.26
C ARG A 26 5.44 13.79 -6.46
N LEU A 27 4.26 13.28 -6.74
CA LEU A 27 3.53 13.61 -7.95
C LEU A 27 3.01 15.05 -7.96
N TYR A 28 2.54 15.54 -6.82
CA TYR A 28 2.04 16.92 -6.65
C TYR A 28 2.55 17.53 -5.36
N ASP A 29 2.68 18.85 -5.35
CA ASP A 29 2.98 19.58 -4.11
C ASP A 29 1.88 19.38 -3.07
N GLY A 30 2.29 19.22 -1.81
CA GLY A 30 1.37 18.91 -0.71
C GLY A 30 1.14 17.42 -0.48
N PHE A 31 1.51 16.53 -1.41
CA PHE A 31 1.49 15.09 -1.17
C PHE A 31 2.73 14.66 -0.39
N PRO A 32 2.65 13.57 0.39
CA PRO A 32 3.83 12.97 0.99
C PRO A 32 4.79 12.46 -0.09
N TRP A 33 6.08 12.35 0.25
CA TRP A 33 7.04 11.66 -0.60
C TRP A 33 6.76 10.16 -0.57
N LEU A 34 6.78 9.54 -1.73
CA LEU A 34 6.80 8.08 -1.85
C LEU A 34 8.26 7.64 -2.00
N HIS A 35 8.77 6.92 -1.00
CA HIS A 35 10.08 6.31 -1.03
C HIS A 35 9.94 4.87 -1.53
N MET A 36 10.66 4.55 -2.59
CA MET A 36 10.74 3.21 -3.17
C MET A 36 12.18 2.74 -3.02
N GLN A 37 12.39 1.74 -2.17
CA GLN A 37 13.73 1.28 -1.77
C GLN A 37 13.84 -0.24 -1.82
N LEU A 38 15.03 -0.75 -2.02
CA LEU A 38 15.34 -2.18 -2.11
C LEU A 38 16.29 -2.62 -0.99
N SER A 39 16.14 -3.86 -0.55
CA SER A 39 17.07 -4.50 0.40
C SER A 39 18.41 -4.89 -0.23
N LYS A 40 18.73 -4.34 -1.40
CA LYS A 40 19.91 -4.69 -2.18
C LYS A 40 20.69 -3.42 -2.55
N ASP A 41 21.96 -3.36 -2.11
CA ASP A 41 22.77 -2.15 -2.25
C ASP A 41 23.28 -1.88 -3.67
N ASP A 42 23.36 -2.92 -4.51
CA ASP A 42 23.84 -2.81 -5.92
C ASP A 42 22.68 -2.57 -6.93
N ALA A 43 21.48 -2.38 -6.44
CA ALA A 43 20.35 -2.02 -7.29
C ALA A 43 20.46 -0.56 -7.76
N GLN A 44 20.28 -0.35 -9.05
CA GLN A 44 20.27 0.98 -9.65
C GLN A 44 18.86 1.35 -10.06
N PHE A 45 18.45 2.58 -9.76
CA PHE A 45 17.22 3.13 -10.31
C PHE A 45 17.52 3.87 -11.61
N ILE A 46 16.85 3.50 -12.68
CA ILE A 46 16.96 4.12 -14.01
C ILE A 46 15.75 5.03 -14.19
N PRO A 47 15.91 6.37 -14.17
CA PRO A 47 14.82 7.29 -14.44
C PRO A 47 14.35 7.15 -15.90
N ALA A 48 13.11 6.76 -16.08
CA ALA A 48 12.45 6.63 -17.39
C ALA A 48 10.97 6.98 -17.22
N PRO A 49 10.65 8.27 -16.96
CA PRO A 49 9.27 8.67 -16.75
C PRO A 49 8.46 8.50 -18.03
N ASP A 50 7.33 7.80 -17.91
CA ASP A 50 6.40 7.59 -18.99
C ASP A 50 4.97 7.43 -18.47
N TRP A 51 3.98 7.77 -19.29
CA TRP A 51 2.58 7.58 -19.01
C TRP A 51 2.03 6.39 -19.80
N TYR A 52 1.42 5.47 -19.07
CA TYR A 52 0.62 4.41 -19.64
C TYR A 52 -0.84 4.86 -19.62
N TYR A 53 -1.42 5.02 -20.82
CA TYR A 53 -2.73 5.60 -20.99
C TYR A 53 -3.83 4.55 -21.01
N ASP A 54 -5.00 4.94 -20.52
CA ASP A 54 -6.27 4.26 -20.70
C ASP A 54 -6.27 2.79 -20.20
N PHE A 55 -5.70 2.58 -19.01
CA PHE A 55 -5.89 1.29 -18.33
C PHE A 55 -7.36 1.07 -18.03
N GLU A 56 -7.90 -0.05 -18.49
CA GLU A 56 -9.29 -0.43 -18.29
C GLU A 56 -9.45 -1.38 -17.09
N TYR A 57 -10.32 -1.00 -16.17
CA TYR A 57 -10.74 -1.81 -15.02
C TYR A 57 -12.15 -2.36 -15.26
N GLN A 58 -12.25 -3.45 -15.98
CA GLN A 58 -13.52 -4.03 -16.39
C GLN A 58 -14.48 -4.28 -15.21
N LYS A 59 -13.96 -4.73 -14.06
CA LYS A 59 -14.78 -4.95 -12.87
C LYS A 59 -15.37 -3.68 -12.26
N GLU A 60 -14.72 -2.55 -12.38
CA GLU A 60 -15.27 -1.26 -11.96
C GLU A 60 -16.36 -0.78 -12.92
N ILE A 61 -16.15 -0.97 -14.23
CA ILE A 61 -17.14 -0.66 -15.27
C ILE A 61 -18.41 -1.51 -15.08
N GLU A 62 -18.27 -2.82 -14.87
CA GLU A 62 -19.40 -3.73 -14.57
C GLU A 62 -20.23 -3.28 -13.35
N ARG A 63 -19.59 -2.59 -12.41
CA ARG A 63 -20.22 -2.04 -11.18
C ARG A 63 -20.80 -0.65 -11.36
N GLY A 64 -20.71 -0.07 -12.56
CA GLY A 64 -21.20 1.27 -12.88
C GLY A 64 -20.28 2.40 -12.42
N TYR A 65 -19.01 2.13 -12.16
CA TYR A 65 -18.01 3.13 -11.82
C TYR A 65 -17.16 3.51 -13.03
N GLU A 66 -16.48 4.64 -12.94
CA GLU A 66 -15.43 4.99 -13.90
C GLU A 66 -14.30 3.96 -13.78
N GLY A 67 -13.88 3.40 -14.89
CA GLY A 67 -12.92 2.31 -14.93
C GLY A 67 -11.73 2.54 -15.86
N HIS A 68 -11.42 3.80 -16.22
CA HIS A 68 -10.28 4.13 -17.07
C HIS A 68 -9.30 5.06 -16.35
N GLU A 69 -8.04 4.67 -16.29
CA GLU A 69 -6.99 5.37 -15.58
C GLU A 69 -5.71 5.50 -16.40
N ASP A 70 -5.01 6.62 -16.27
CA ASP A 70 -3.64 6.77 -16.75
C ASP A 70 -2.66 6.56 -15.61
N LEU A 71 -1.66 5.72 -15.81
CA LEU A 71 -0.67 5.37 -14.80
C LEU A 71 0.70 5.94 -15.17
N LEU A 72 1.31 6.67 -14.24
CA LEU A 72 2.67 7.16 -14.38
C LEU A 72 3.66 6.11 -13.85
N THR A 73 4.66 5.76 -14.66
CA THR A 73 5.92 5.20 -14.16
C THR A 73 6.97 6.31 -14.09
N THR A 74 7.82 6.29 -13.08
CA THR A 74 8.92 7.24 -12.95
C THR A 74 10.26 6.63 -13.36
N GLY A 75 10.29 5.32 -13.60
CA GLY A 75 11.45 4.55 -13.99
C GLY A 75 11.37 3.11 -13.51
N TYR A 76 12.49 2.44 -13.49
CA TYR A 76 12.60 1.04 -13.07
C TYR A 76 13.90 0.77 -12.31
N PHE A 77 13.91 -0.30 -11.53
CA PHE A 77 15.10 -0.78 -10.87
C PHE A 77 15.79 -1.84 -11.73
N GLU A 78 17.10 -1.72 -11.85
CA GLU A 78 17.96 -2.72 -12.50
C GLU A 78 18.94 -3.29 -11.47
N MET A 79 19.04 -4.62 -11.41
CA MET A 79 19.92 -5.31 -10.50
C MET A 79 20.26 -6.72 -10.97
N LYS A 80 21.37 -7.26 -10.49
CA LYS A 80 21.72 -8.66 -10.71
C LYS A 80 21.01 -9.52 -9.66
N ILE A 81 20.37 -10.60 -10.09
CA ILE A 81 19.70 -11.55 -9.21
C ILE A 81 20.36 -12.91 -9.32
N GLN A 82 20.62 -13.54 -8.16
CA GLN A 82 21.15 -14.90 -8.08
C GLN A 82 20.04 -15.88 -7.73
N LYS A 83 20.22 -17.14 -8.13
CA LYS A 83 19.25 -18.21 -7.79
C LYS A 83 19.15 -18.37 -6.27
N GLY A 84 17.94 -18.29 -5.74
CA GLY A 84 17.66 -18.41 -4.31
C GLY A 84 17.80 -17.10 -3.51
N GLU A 85 18.20 -16.01 -4.15
CA GLU A 85 18.22 -14.68 -3.53
C GLU A 85 16.81 -14.14 -3.32
N SER A 86 16.57 -13.52 -2.19
CA SER A 86 15.32 -12.81 -1.88
C SER A 86 15.59 -11.31 -1.84
N ILE A 87 14.76 -10.56 -2.55
CA ILE A 87 14.83 -9.11 -2.59
C ILE A 87 13.53 -8.54 -2.02
N ILE A 88 13.66 -7.61 -1.09
CA ILE A 88 12.52 -6.92 -0.49
C ILE A 88 12.42 -5.54 -1.13
N PHE A 89 11.26 -5.25 -1.68
CA PHE A 89 10.89 -3.91 -2.14
C PHE A 89 10.04 -3.23 -1.08
N SER A 90 10.44 -2.04 -0.69
CA SER A 90 9.71 -1.16 0.24
C SER A 90 9.15 0.03 -0.51
N ALA A 91 7.84 0.28 -0.36
CA ALA A 91 7.18 1.50 -0.78
C ALA A 91 6.53 2.15 0.45
N SER A 92 7.04 3.31 0.87
CA SER A 92 6.66 3.96 2.13
C SER A 92 6.65 5.48 1.98
N VAL A 93 5.93 6.16 2.86
CA VAL A 93 6.05 7.61 3.04
C VAL A 93 7.25 7.99 3.91
N ASP A 94 7.85 7.04 4.60
CA ASP A 94 9.04 7.19 5.40
C ASP A 94 10.25 6.58 4.68
N GLU A 95 11.38 7.28 4.72
CA GLU A 95 12.65 6.79 4.17
C GLU A 95 13.28 5.77 5.12
N MET A 96 13.64 4.61 4.60
CA MET A 96 14.44 3.61 5.34
C MET A 96 15.92 3.99 5.29
N ALA A 97 16.60 3.98 6.43
CA ALA A 97 17.97 4.43 6.53
C ALA A 97 18.99 3.45 5.90
N SER A 98 18.64 2.16 5.80
CA SER A 98 19.52 1.12 5.27
C SER A 98 18.75 -0.06 4.67
N ALA A 99 19.44 -0.91 3.90
CA ALA A 99 18.92 -2.20 3.43
C ALA A 99 18.51 -3.10 4.60
N ASP A 100 19.30 -3.10 5.67
CA ASP A 100 19.01 -3.89 6.88
C ASP A 100 17.72 -3.43 7.57
N ASP A 101 17.39 -2.15 7.55
CA ASP A 101 16.15 -1.64 8.13
C ASP A 101 14.94 -2.07 7.32
N ILE A 102 15.08 -2.19 5.99
CA ILE A 102 14.05 -2.75 5.11
C ILE A 102 13.79 -4.21 5.48
N VAL A 103 14.85 -5.01 5.65
CA VAL A 103 14.74 -6.42 6.05
C VAL A 103 14.08 -6.54 7.43
N LYS A 104 14.54 -5.79 8.42
CA LYS A 104 13.95 -5.78 9.78
C LYS A 104 12.47 -5.39 9.77
N ALA A 105 12.09 -4.37 8.98
CA ALA A 105 10.71 -3.93 8.87
C ALA A 105 9.82 -5.02 8.22
N PHE A 106 10.35 -5.71 7.21
CA PHE A 106 9.68 -6.83 6.57
C PHE A 106 9.48 -7.99 7.55
N ASP A 107 10.54 -8.42 8.25
CA ASP A 107 10.49 -9.51 9.23
C ASP A 107 9.52 -9.19 10.37
N ALA A 108 9.56 -7.96 10.89
CA ALA A 108 8.61 -7.50 11.89
C ALA A 108 7.16 -7.48 11.37
N SER A 109 6.96 -7.20 10.08
CA SER A 109 5.65 -7.28 9.44
C SER A 109 5.16 -8.72 9.33
N ILE A 110 6.05 -9.66 8.93
CA ILE A 110 5.73 -11.09 8.87
C ILE A 110 5.41 -11.64 10.25
N ALA A 111 6.23 -11.33 11.25
CA ALA A 111 6.04 -11.80 12.64
C ALA A 111 4.69 -11.34 13.24
N ARG A 112 4.18 -10.19 12.81
CA ARG A 112 2.87 -9.67 13.27
C ARG A 112 1.68 -10.27 12.53
N ARG A 113 1.89 -11.03 11.44
CA ARG A 113 0.80 -11.61 10.67
C ARG A 113 0.16 -12.76 11.44
N THR A 114 -1.17 -12.81 11.45
CA THR A 114 -1.92 -13.94 11.96
C THR A 114 -1.69 -15.14 11.03
N HIS A 115 -1.23 -16.26 11.57
CA HIS A 115 -1.11 -17.50 10.80
C HIS A 115 -2.50 -18.01 10.43
N LYS A 116 -2.72 -18.23 9.14
CA LYS A 116 -4.00 -18.73 8.59
C LYS A 116 -3.93 -20.25 8.45
N ILE A 117 -3.97 -20.96 9.58
CA ILE A 117 -3.85 -22.42 9.63
C ILE A 117 -5.20 -23.14 9.61
N ASP A 118 -6.27 -22.45 9.99
CA ASP A 118 -7.63 -22.98 10.04
C ASP A 118 -8.66 -21.89 9.74
N PHE A 119 -9.94 -22.26 9.67
CA PHE A 119 -11.04 -21.34 9.40
C PHE A 119 -11.14 -20.21 10.44
N ARG A 120 -10.93 -20.54 11.72
CA ARG A 120 -11.00 -19.58 12.81
C ARG A 120 -9.92 -18.50 12.69
N SER A 121 -8.68 -18.92 12.46
CA SER A 121 -7.55 -18.00 12.27
C SER A 121 -7.72 -17.12 11.01
N CYS A 122 -8.34 -17.66 9.95
CA CYS A 122 -8.71 -16.86 8.77
C CYS A 122 -9.76 -15.81 9.11
N LEU A 123 -10.80 -16.14 9.89
CA LEU A 123 -11.81 -15.18 10.33
C LEU A 123 -11.21 -14.08 11.21
N HIS A 124 -10.36 -14.45 12.17
CA HIS A 124 -9.65 -13.48 13.01
C HIS A 124 -8.80 -12.52 12.18
N HIS A 125 -8.07 -13.04 11.20
CA HIS A 125 -7.27 -12.22 10.30
C HIS A 125 -8.15 -11.25 9.51
N SER A 126 -9.27 -11.74 8.94
CA SER A 126 -10.19 -10.92 8.16
C SER A 126 -10.85 -9.84 9.02
N ALA A 127 -11.26 -10.17 10.23
CA ALA A 127 -11.88 -9.22 11.15
C ALA A 127 -10.95 -8.05 11.50
N ARG A 128 -9.67 -8.32 11.71
CA ARG A 128 -8.67 -7.26 12.00
C ARG A 128 -8.47 -6.27 10.86
N GLN A 129 -8.77 -6.63 9.61
CA GLN A 129 -8.66 -5.74 8.46
C GLN A 129 -9.71 -4.61 8.47
N PHE A 130 -10.83 -4.81 9.18
CA PHE A 130 -11.87 -3.80 9.31
C PHE A 130 -11.56 -2.75 10.39
N ILE A 131 -10.60 -3.00 11.27
CA ILE A 131 -10.23 -2.11 12.37
C ILE A 131 -9.05 -1.26 11.94
N ILE A 132 -9.26 0.05 11.86
CA ILE A 132 -8.23 1.01 11.46
C ILE A 132 -7.88 1.96 12.60
N ARG A 133 -6.62 2.37 12.69
CA ARG A 133 -6.16 3.41 13.61
C ARG A 133 -6.01 4.73 12.88
N ARG A 134 -6.52 5.77 13.48
CA ARG A 134 -6.39 7.15 13.00
C ARG A 134 -5.42 7.94 13.87
N PRO A 135 -4.86 9.05 13.37
CA PRO A 135 -4.10 9.98 14.18
C PRO A 135 -4.88 10.42 15.44
N GLY A 136 -4.20 10.54 16.58
CA GLY A 136 -4.84 10.86 17.86
C GLY A 136 -5.45 9.64 18.57
N ASP A 137 -4.92 8.45 18.33
CA ASP A 137 -5.26 7.16 19.00
C ASP A 137 -6.75 6.78 18.88
N ARG A 138 -7.40 7.25 17.81
CA ARG A 138 -8.79 6.86 17.52
C ARG A 138 -8.81 5.57 16.73
N THR A 139 -9.63 4.63 17.17
CA THR A 139 -9.90 3.39 16.47
C THR A 139 -11.27 3.46 15.80
N GLU A 140 -11.33 3.09 14.53
CA GLU A 140 -12.55 3.12 13.72
C GLU A 140 -12.73 1.77 13.01
N VAL A 141 -13.98 1.43 12.69
CA VAL A 141 -14.34 0.24 11.92
C VAL A 141 -14.85 0.67 10.56
N ILE A 142 -14.23 0.16 9.49
CA ILE A 142 -14.68 0.42 8.11
C ILE A 142 -15.83 -0.51 7.75
N ALA A 143 -16.79 -0.01 6.98
CA ALA A 143 -18.00 -0.75 6.62
C ALA A 143 -17.75 -1.90 5.64
N GLY A 144 -16.66 -1.82 4.85
CA GLY A 144 -16.30 -2.87 3.90
C GLY A 144 -14.85 -2.71 3.42
N TYR A 145 -14.04 -3.69 3.73
CA TYR A 145 -12.62 -3.70 3.34
C TYR A 145 -12.44 -4.03 1.85
N PRO A 146 -11.61 -3.29 1.12
CA PRO A 146 -10.97 -2.01 1.46
C PRO A 146 -11.75 -0.79 0.93
N TRP A 147 -12.97 -0.95 0.43
CA TRP A 147 -13.65 -0.02 -0.46
C TRP A 147 -14.50 1.03 0.25
N TYR A 148 -15.00 0.72 1.45
CA TYR A 148 -15.93 1.61 2.14
C TYR A 148 -15.28 2.26 3.35
N GLY A 149 -15.68 3.51 3.60
CA GLY A 149 -15.25 4.24 4.79
C GLY A 149 -15.96 3.79 6.07
N VAL A 150 -15.82 4.58 7.12
CA VAL A 150 -16.47 4.35 8.39
C VAL A 150 -17.97 4.65 8.27
N ASP A 151 -18.79 3.73 8.80
CA ASP A 151 -20.23 3.88 8.92
C ASP A 151 -20.67 3.42 10.30
N GLY A 152 -21.42 4.29 11.02
CA GLY A 152 -21.82 4.03 12.40
C GLY A 152 -22.73 2.82 12.54
N ARG A 153 -23.70 2.63 11.63
CA ARG A 153 -24.60 1.49 11.67
C ARG A 153 -23.86 0.18 11.50
N SER A 154 -23.01 0.08 10.47
CA SER A 154 -22.22 -1.11 10.19
C SER A 154 -21.26 -1.42 11.34
N THR A 155 -20.66 -0.37 11.93
CA THR A 155 -19.79 -0.50 13.10
C THR A 155 -20.51 -1.16 14.26
N PHE A 156 -21.67 -0.62 14.68
CA PHE A 156 -22.39 -1.15 15.85
C PHE A 156 -22.95 -2.56 15.63
N ILE A 157 -23.38 -2.88 14.41
CA ILE A 157 -23.85 -4.24 14.08
C ILE A 157 -22.70 -5.26 14.15
N ALA A 158 -21.51 -4.88 13.65
CA ALA A 158 -20.37 -5.79 13.56
C ALA A 158 -19.51 -5.84 14.84
N LEU A 159 -19.67 -4.85 15.75
CA LEU A 159 -18.80 -4.66 16.92
C LEU A 159 -18.63 -5.91 17.79
N PRO A 160 -19.68 -6.68 18.14
CA PRO A 160 -19.52 -7.86 18.97
C PRO A 160 -18.53 -8.88 18.35
N GLY A 161 -18.67 -9.19 17.07
CA GLY A 161 -17.81 -10.15 16.38
C GLY A 161 -16.41 -9.62 16.06
N LEU A 162 -16.30 -8.31 15.77
CA LEU A 162 -15.01 -7.72 15.40
C LEU A 162 -14.12 -7.40 16.60
N THR A 163 -14.69 -7.19 17.78
CA THR A 163 -13.94 -6.76 18.96
C THR A 163 -14.11 -7.69 20.16
N LEU A 164 -15.34 -7.84 20.69
CA LEU A 164 -15.55 -8.56 21.94
C LEU A 164 -15.17 -10.04 21.85
N GLU A 165 -15.57 -10.73 20.78
CA GLU A 165 -15.21 -12.13 20.53
C GLU A 165 -13.68 -12.33 20.31
N GLN A 166 -12.96 -11.26 19.99
CA GLN A 166 -11.51 -11.28 19.82
C GLN A 166 -10.75 -10.79 21.06
N GLY A 167 -11.46 -10.45 22.14
CA GLY A 167 -10.88 -9.96 23.38
C GLY A 167 -10.43 -8.50 23.36
N TYR A 168 -10.82 -7.73 22.35
CA TYR A 168 -10.65 -6.29 22.34
C TYR A 168 -11.75 -5.64 23.18
N LYS A 169 -11.34 -4.74 24.10
CA LYS A 169 -12.25 -4.00 24.97
C LYS A 169 -12.21 -2.53 24.61
#